data_ce349d35768573a01d08ae67e5c82bf2
#
_entry.id   ce349d35768573a01d08ae67e5c82bf2
#
_cell.length_a   1.000
_cell.length_b   1.000
_cell.length_c   1.000
_cell.angle_alpha   90.00
_cell.angle_beta   90.00
_cell.angle_gamma   90.00
#
_symmetry.space_group_name_H-M   'P 1'
#
loop_
_entity.id
_entity.type
_entity.pdbx_description
1 polymer ?
#
loop_
_entity_poly.entity_id
_entity_poly.type
_entity_poly.pdbx_seq_one_letter_code
_entity_poly.pdbx_strand_id
1 'polypeptide(L)'
;MPSLAGLFFWMNRRFENINKITITKPLKLDCGKTIKNFPLAYETYGNLNENKDNAILVFHALTGDQFVTGTNPVTNKEGWWVTAVGPGKAIDTDKYFVICANVIGGCMGSLGPKDTNPENNQPYGLDFPVITIKDMVKAQESLLERLGIKKLLCATGGSMGGMQLLQFCATFPDKAFSAIPIACSSSHSAQNIALNELARQAIMADPVWDNGKYVSK
;
A
#
# COMPACT_ATOMS: atom_id res chain seq x y z
N MET A 1 27.08 16.37 -11.94
CA MET A 1 26.05 15.35 -11.62
C MET A 1 26.36 14.84 -10.21
N PRO A 2 25.39 14.72 -9.31
CA PRO A 2 25.66 14.14 -7.99
C PRO A 2 26.13 12.69 -8.17
N SER A 3 27.09 12.27 -7.34
CA SER A 3 27.58 10.89 -7.36
C SER A 3 26.44 9.92 -7.04
N LEU A 4 26.47 8.69 -7.57
CA LEU A 4 25.49 7.65 -7.25
C LEU A 4 25.31 7.47 -5.73
N ALA A 5 26.36 7.57 -4.93
CA ALA A 5 26.32 7.56 -3.48
C ALA A 5 25.53 8.75 -2.91
N GLY A 6 25.64 9.95 -3.49
CA GLY A 6 24.87 11.13 -3.11
C GLY A 6 23.38 10.97 -3.43
N LEU A 7 23.06 10.33 -4.55
CA LEU A 7 21.67 10.04 -4.94
C LEU A 7 21.01 9.00 -4.00
N PHE A 8 21.75 7.96 -3.62
CA PHE A 8 21.32 6.94 -2.65
C PHE A 8 21.10 7.52 -1.25
N PHE A 9 22.02 8.37 -0.79
CA PHE A 9 21.91 9.04 0.50
C PHE A 9 20.71 10.01 0.54
N TRP A 10 20.45 10.70 -0.56
CA TRP A 10 19.32 11.62 -0.69
C TRP A 10 17.98 10.91 -0.79
N MET A 11 17.91 9.77 -1.49
CA MET A 11 16.72 8.92 -1.53
C MET A 11 16.41 8.34 -0.14
N ASN A 12 17.39 7.80 0.59
CA ASN A 12 17.16 7.23 1.91
C ASN A 12 16.59 8.26 2.90
N ARG A 13 17.10 9.50 2.91
CA ARG A 13 16.54 10.58 3.76
C ARG A 13 15.07 10.91 3.49
N ARG A 14 14.60 10.76 2.26
CA ARG A 14 13.18 10.99 1.93
C ARG A 14 12.26 9.92 2.50
N PHE A 15 12.73 8.69 2.65
CA PHE A 15 11.97 7.60 3.26
C PHE A 15 11.99 7.64 4.81
N GLU A 16 12.85 8.45 5.43
CA GLU A 16 12.87 8.66 6.89
C GLU A 16 11.64 9.44 7.38
N ASN A 17 11.05 10.27 6.52
CA ASN A 17 9.89 11.12 6.84
C ASN A 17 8.53 10.48 6.50
N ILE A 18 8.49 9.19 6.20
CA ILE A 18 7.26 8.46 5.94
C ILE A 18 6.70 7.90 7.24
N ASN A 19 5.41 8.12 7.50
CA ASN A 19 4.72 7.50 8.62
C ASN A 19 4.72 5.98 8.48
N LYS A 20 5.28 5.28 9.46
CA LYS A 20 5.35 3.82 9.50
C LYS A 20 4.95 3.31 10.86
N ILE A 21 4.26 2.19 10.85
CA ILE A 21 3.96 1.44 12.06
C ILE A 21 4.50 0.02 11.92
N THR A 22 5.06 -0.54 12.98
CA THR A 22 5.43 -1.95 13.00
C THR A 22 4.21 -2.78 13.38
N ILE A 23 3.79 -3.64 12.47
CA ILE A 23 2.77 -4.65 12.75
C ILE A 23 3.43 -5.84 13.43
N THR A 24 3.10 -6.03 14.70
CA THR A 24 3.67 -7.12 15.53
C THR A 24 2.85 -8.41 15.45
N LYS A 25 1.56 -8.30 15.10
CA LYS A 25 0.68 -9.45 14.85
C LYS A 25 1.20 -10.24 13.65
N PRO A 26 1.52 -11.54 13.81
CA PRO A 26 1.99 -12.33 12.69
C PRO A 26 0.96 -12.39 11.56
N LEU A 27 1.41 -12.17 10.34
CA LEU A 27 0.57 -12.25 9.13
C LEU A 27 0.87 -13.55 8.39
N LYS A 28 -0.09 -14.49 8.46
CA LYS A 28 -0.05 -15.71 7.66
C LYS A 28 -0.51 -15.39 6.24
N LEU A 29 0.39 -15.58 5.28
CA LEU A 29 0.18 -15.33 3.87
C LEU A 29 -0.52 -16.51 3.18
N ASP A 30 -1.22 -16.24 2.09
CA ASP A 30 -1.88 -17.28 1.30
C ASP A 30 -0.88 -18.27 0.66
N CYS A 31 0.38 -17.86 0.43
CA CYS A 31 1.47 -18.74 -0.03
C CYS A 31 2.01 -19.69 1.07
N GLY A 32 1.44 -19.66 2.29
CA GLY A 32 1.83 -20.49 3.42
C GLY A 32 2.96 -19.93 4.30
N LYS A 33 3.70 -18.92 3.85
CA LYS A 33 4.71 -18.23 4.67
C LYS A 33 4.05 -17.33 5.72
N THR A 34 4.83 -16.97 6.74
CA THR A 34 4.38 -16.02 7.78
C THR A 34 5.40 -14.89 7.91
N ILE A 35 4.95 -13.65 7.83
CA ILE A 35 5.77 -12.48 8.13
C ILE A 35 5.45 -11.95 9.53
N LYS A 36 6.47 -11.46 10.23
CA LYS A 36 6.38 -10.96 11.61
C LYS A 36 7.12 -9.64 11.73
N ASN A 37 6.65 -8.77 12.62
CA ASN A 37 7.32 -7.51 12.95
C ASN A 37 7.70 -6.70 11.70
N PHE A 38 6.74 -6.47 10.82
CA PHE A 38 6.98 -5.82 9.54
C PHE A 38 6.49 -4.36 9.52
N PRO A 39 7.20 -3.47 8.81
CA PRO A 39 6.74 -2.09 8.64
C PRO A 39 5.55 -2.03 7.69
N LEU A 40 4.57 -1.20 8.05
CA LEU A 40 3.48 -0.79 7.19
C LEU A 40 3.48 0.74 7.14
N ALA A 41 3.74 1.30 5.97
CA ALA A 41 3.67 2.73 5.74
C ALA A 41 2.22 3.16 5.49
N TYR A 42 1.86 4.34 5.98
CA TYR A 42 0.52 4.87 5.80
C TYR A 42 0.51 6.39 5.94
N GLU A 43 -0.54 7.02 5.44
CA GLU A 43 -0.83 8.42 5.70
C GLU A 43 -2.26 8.59 6.19
N THR A 44 -2.46 9.68 6.92
CA THR A 44 -3.77 10.07 7.44
C THR A 44 -4.03 11.54 7.18
N TYR A 45 -5.30 11.88 6.95
CA TYR A 45 -5.74 13.24 6.70
C TYR A 45 -7.01 13.53 7.49
N GLY A 46 -7.14 14.75 8.00
CA GLY A 46 -8.22 15.11 8.90
C GLY A 46 -8.05 14.58 10.32
N ASN A 47 -9.08 14.63 11.13
CA ASN A 47 -9.05 14.24 12.53
C ASN A 47 -10.03 13.11 12.82
N LEU A 48 -9.54 12.08 13.51
CA LEU A 48 -10.39 11.01 14.02
C LEU A 48 -11.20 11.57 15.21
N ASN A 49 -12.53 11.47 15.14
CA ASN A 49 -13.39 11.93 16.21
C ASN A 49 -13.35 10.99 17.43
N GLU A 50 -13.90 11.43 18.55
CA GLU A 50 -13.89 10.68 19.83
C GLU A 50 -14.58 9.31 19.71
N ASN A 51 -15.66 9.23 18.93
CA ASN A 51 -16.40 7.99 18.69
C ASN A 51 -15.70 7.05 17.70
N LYS A 52 -14.69 7.56 16.96
CA LYS A 52 -13.96 6.83 15.92
C LYS A 52 -14.87 6.27 14.81
N ASP A 53 -15.94 6.99 14.49
CA ASP A 53 -16.95 6.58 13.50
C ASP A 53 -16.91 7.38 12.19
N ASN A 54 -15.97 8.33 12.05
CA ASN A 54 -15.76 9.16 10.85
C ASN A 54 -14.59 8.70 9.97
N ALA A 55 -14.08 7.48 10.16
CA ALA A 55 -12.91 6.99 9.44
C ALA A 55 -13.27 6.47 8.03
N ILE A 56 -12.48 6.88 7.04
CA ILE A 56 -12.57 6.41 5.64
C ILE A 56 -11.24 5.76 5.26
N LEU A 57 -11.27 4.50 4.82
CA LEU A 57 -10.10 3.80 4.30
C LEU A 57 -10.06 3.91 2.77
N VAL A 58 -8.96 4.42 2.25
CA VAL A 58 -8.69 4.51 0.82
C VAL A 58 -7.66 3.45 0.43
N PHE A 59 -7.99 2.62 -0.54
CA PHE A 59 -7.09 1.62 -1.10
C PHE A 59 -6.49 2.15 -2.41
N HIS A 60 -5.17 2.26 -2.48
CA HIS A 60 -4.50 2.76 -3.68
C HIS A 60 -4.41 1.72 -4.80
N ALA A 61 -4.32 2.19 -6.04
CA ALA A 61 -4.11 1.37 -7.22
C ALA A 61 -2.67 0.83 -7.31
N LEU A 62 -2.39 -0.06 -8.29
CA LEU A 62 -1.07 -0.70 -8.45
C LEU A 62 0.10 0.29 -8.48
N THR A 63 -0.07 1.41 -9.16
CA THR A 63 0.96 2.45 -9.32
C THR A 63 0.82 3.60 -8.32
N GLY A 64 -0.14 3.51 -7.38
CA GLY A 64 -0.35 4.48 -6.32
C GLY A 64 0.49 4.18 -5.08
N ASP A 65 0.29 5.03 -4.08
CA ASP A 65 0.91 4.93 -2.77
C ASP A 65 -0.03 5.50 -1.69
N GLN A 66 0.44 5.64 -0.46
CA GLN A 66 -0.34 6.18 0.65
C GLN A 66 -0.62 7.70 0.54
N PHE A 67 0.05 8.43 -0.35
CA PHE A 67 -0.09 9.88 -0.46
C PHE A 67 -1.27 10.25 -1.36
N VAL A 68 -2.46 10.20 -0.79
CA VAL A 68 -3.73 10.45 -1.51
C VAL A 68 -3.92 11.92 -1.84
N THR A 69 -3.52 12.81 -0.92
CA THR A 69 -3.60 14.28 -1.05
C THR A 69 -2.39 14.94 -0.40
N GLY A 70 -2.24 16.26 -0.54
CA GLY A 70 -1.04 16.97 -0.11
C GLY A 70 0.16 16.69 -0.99
N THR A 71 1.36 16.93 -0.48
CA THR A 71 2.63 16.70 -1.22
C THR A 71 3.28 15.41 -0.78
N ASN A 72 3.55 14.51 -1.70
CA ASN A 72 4.33 13.31 -1.46
C ASN A 72 5.80 13.69 -1.17
N PRO A 73 6.33 13.42 0.03
CA PRO A 73 7.66 13.87 0.44
C PRO A 73 8.79 13.13 -0.31
N VAL A 74 8.51 11.98 -0.90
CA VAL A 74 9.50 11.20 -1.66
C VAL A 74 9.64 11.72 -3.07
N THR A 75 8.51 11.98 -3.76
CA THR A 75 8.50 12.37 -5.18
C THR A 75 8.39 13.87 -5.38
N ASN A 76 8.01 14.61 -4.35
CA ASN A 76 7.71 16.05 -4.38
C ASN A 76 6.55 16.41 -5.35
N LYS A 77 5.66 15.46 -5.61
CA LYS A 77 4.46 15.63 -6.44
C LYS A 77 3.22 15.70 -5.55
N GLU A 78 2.16 16.25 -6.10
CA GLU A 78 0.84 16.20 -5.43
C GLU A 78 0.36 14.76 -5.26
N GLY A 79 -0.43 14.54 -4.21
CA GLY A 79 -1.12 13.28 -3.98
C GLY A 79 -2.01 12.90 -5.17
N TRP A 80 -2.15 11.61 -5.41
CA TRP A 80 -2.78 11.11 -6.64
C TRP A 80 -4.30 11.33 -6.70
N TRP A 81 -4.95 11.71 -5.61
CA TRP A 81 -6.41 11.93 -5.58
C TRP A 81 -6.81 13.30 -4.99
N VAL A 82 -5.96 14.30 -5.16
CA VAL A 82 -6.22 15.67 -4.69
C VAL A 82 -7.54 16.26 -5.21
N THR A 83 -8.06 15.75 -6.30
CA THR A 83 -9.36 16.18 -6.87
C THR A 83 -10.55 15.72 -6.01
N ALA A 84 -10.44 14.63 -5.27
CA ALA A 84 -11.52 14.05 -4.48
C ALA A 84 -11.32 14.18 -2.97
N VAL A 85 -10.06 14.22 -2.49
CA VAL A 85 -9.72 14.22 -1.07
C VAL A 85 -9.11 15.56 -0.66
N GLY A 86 -9.66 16.17 0.38
CA GLY A 86 -9.18 17.44 0.94
C GLY A 86 -10.31 18.28 1.54
N PRO A 87 -10.00 19.42 2.15
CA PRO A 87 -11.00 20.33 2.71
C PRO A 87 -12.05 20.73 1.68
N GLY A 88 -13.34 20.56 2.03
CA GLY A 88 -14.48 20.90 1.17
C GLY A 88 -14.66 20.06 -0.06
N LYS A 89 -13.92 18.96 -0.24
CA LYS A 89 -14.00 18.04 -1.38
C LYS A 89 -14.98 16.90 -1.12
N ALA A 90 -15.16 15.99 -2.09
CA ALA A 90 -16.07 14.85 -1.98
C ALA A 90 -15.76 13.98 -0.76
N ILE A 91 -14.48 13.77 -0.47
CA ILE A 91 -13.98 13.18 0.78
C ILE A 91 -13.36 14.34 1.57
N ASP A 92 -14.20 15.00 2.35
CA ASP A 92 -13.91 16.23 3.07
C ASP A 92 -13.08 15.94 4.33
N THR A 93 -11.81 16.33 4.32
CA THR A 93 -10.91 16.11 5.45
C THR A 93 -11.18 16.99 6.67
N ASP A 94 -12.06 18.00 6.57
CA ASP A 94 -12.55 18.75 7.71
C ASP A 94 -13.59 17.95 8.51
N LYS A 95 -14.20 16.93 7.90
CA LYS A 95 -15.24 16.07 8.50
C LYS A 95 -14.78 14.64 8.75
N TYR A 96 -13.96 14.12 7.85
CA TYR A 96 -13.59 12.70 7.85
C TYR A 96 -12.11 12.50 8.14
N PHE A 97 -11.83 11.43 8.85
CA PHE A 97 -10.48 10.93 9.04
C PHE A 97 -10.16 9.92 7.93
N VAL A 98 -9.35 10.34 6.97
CA VAL A 98 -8.99 9.53 5.81
C VAL A 98 -7.68 8.80 6.08
N ILE A 99 -7.63 7.51 5.76
CA ILE A 99 -6.47 6.64 5.95
C ILE A 99 -6.15 6.00 4.61
N CYS A 100 -4.87 5.98 4.24
CA CYS A 100 -4.38 5.17 3.13
C CYS A 100 -3.06 4.50 3.54
N ALA A 101 -3.01 3.17 3.44
CA ALA A 101 -1.79 2.42 3.69
C ALA A 101 -1.12 2.03 2.37
N ASN A 102 0.23 2.06 2.35
CA ASN A 102 0.97 1.44 1.27
C ASN A 102 0.91 -0.08 1.40
N VAL A 103 0.60 -0.77 0.31
CA VAL A 103 0.50 -2.24 0.33
C VAL A 103 1.83 -2.92 0.67
N ILE A 104 1.78 -4.05 1.36
CA ILE A 104 2.97 -4.94 1.49
C ILE A 104 3.33 -5.48 0.11
N GLY A 105 4.62 -5.60 -0.15
CA GLY A 105 5.15 -5.87 -1.50
C GLY A 105 5.33 -4.62 -2.36
N GLY A 106 4.90 -3.45 -1.86
CA GLY A 106 5.09 -2.15 -2.49
C GLY A 106 6.49 -1.57 -2.29
N CYS A 107 6.70 -0.34 -2.78
CA CYS A 107 8.00 0.33 -2.74
C CYS A 107 8.02 1.64 -1.95
N MET A 108 6.90 2.02 -1.31
CA MET A 108 6.76 3.32 -0.61
C MET A 108 6.76 3.19 0.92
N GLY A 109 7.56 2.26 1.45
CA GLY A 109 7.88 2.19 2.87
C GLY A 109 7.24 1.04 3.65
N SER A 110 6.24 0.36 3.11
CA SER A 110 5.80 -0.95 3.62
C SER A 110 6.81 -2.03 3.26
N LEU A 111 6.78 -3.15 4.00
CA LEU A 111 7.66 -4.29 3.73
C LEU A 111 7.57 -4.70 2.26
N GLY A 112 8.70 -4.79 1.59
CA GLY A 112 8.78 -5.12 0.17
C GLY A 112 10.10 -5.83 -0.22
N PRO A 113 10.28 -6.16 -1.49
CA PRO A 113 11.45 -6.91 -1.98
C PRO A 113 12.81 -6.25 -1.70
N LYS A 114 12.86 -4.93 -1.52
CA LYS A 114 14.10 -4.20 -1.21
C LYS A 114 14.51 -4.27 0.27
N ASP A 115 13.60 -4.68 1.14
CA ASP A 115 13.88 -4.75 2.58
C ASP A 115 14.76 -5.95 2.91
N THR A 116 15.45 -5.88 4.06
CA THR A 116 16.36 -6.93 4.49
C THR A 116 15.59 -8.18 4.92
N ASN A 117 15.94 -9.31 4.33
CA ASN A 117 15.48 -10.61 4.74
C ASN A 117 16.22 -11.01 6.05
N PRO A 118 15.51 -11.23 7.17
CA PRO A 118 16.13 -11.57 8.44
C PRO A 118 16.81 -12.93 8.45
N GLU A 119 16.55 -13.80 7.48
CA GLU A 119 17.13 -15.14 7.40
C GLU A 119 18.58 -15.12 6.88
N ASN A 120 18.92 -14.18 6.01
CA ASN A 120 20.24 -14.13 5.37
C ASN A 120 20.90 -12.74 5.40
N ASN A 121 20.23 -11.74 5.98
CA ASN A 121 20.69 -10.35 6.07
C ASN A 121 21.00 -9.69 4.70
N GLN A 122 20.32 -10.13 3.65
CA GLN A 122 20.37 -9.58 2.29
C GLN A 122 18.99 -9.03 1.90
N PRO A 123 18.88 -8.16 0.88
CA PRO A 123 17.58 -7.80 0.34
C PRO A 123 16.80 -9.06 -0.07
N TYR A 124 15.50 -9.05 0.19
CA TYR A 124 14.64 -10.17 -0.23
C TYR A 124 14.74 -10.45 -1.73
N GLY A 125 14.74 -9.42 -2.57
CA GLY A 125 14.71 -9.60 -4.02
C GLY A 125 13.62 -10.57 -4.45
N LEU A 126 13.99 -11.62 -5.20
CA LEU A 126 13.08 -12.67 -5.67
C LEU A 126 12.63 -13.66 -4.57
N ASP A 127 13.30 -13.68 -3.40
CA ASP A 127 12.90 -14.51 -2.27
C ASP A 127 11.73 -13.91 -1.48
N PHE A 128 11.33 -12.67 -1.84
CA PHE A 128 10.16 -12.05 -1.23
C PHE A 128 8.92 -12.92 -1.44
N PRO A 129 8.11 -13.16 -0.41
CA PRO A 129 6.95 -14.03 -0.55
C PRO A 129 5.94 -13.47 -1.55
N VAL A 130 5.25 -14.34 -2.26
CA VAL A 130 4.12 -13.95 -3.10
C VAL A 130 3.03 -13.36 -2.20
N ILE A 131 2.61 -12.14 -2.51
CA ILE A 131 1.57 -11.41 -1.80
C ILE A 131 0.30 -11.40 -2.63
N THR A 132 -0.81 -11.80 -2.03
CA THR A 132 -2.14 -11.74 -2.64
C THR A 132 -2.88 -10.47 -2.19
N ILE A 133 -3.96 -10.13 -2.90
CA ILE A 133 -4.88 -9.04 -2.49
C ILE A 133 -5.41 -9.29 -1.06
N LYS A 134 -5.67 -10.55 -0.72
CA LYS A 134 -6.12 -10.93 0.63
C LYS A 134 -5.06 -10.69 1.71
N ASP A 135 -3.78 -10.88 1.40
CA ASP A 135 -2.70 -10.57 2.32
C ASP A 135 -2.57 -9.06 2.53
N MET A 136 -2.72 -8.26 1.45
CA MET A 136 -2.72 -6.79 1.55
C MET A 136 -3.81 -6.30 2.50
N VAL A 137 -5.05 -6.78 2.35
CA VAL A 137 -6.17 -6.31 3.19
C VAL A 137 -6.07 -6.78 4.64
N LYS A 138 -5.49 -7.96 4.90
CA LYS A 138 -5.20 -8.41 6.27
C LYS A 138 -4.16 -7.51 6.96
N ALA A 139 -3.12 -7.07 6.23
CA ALA A 139 -2.14 -6.12 6.75
C ALA A 139 -2.79 -4.78 7.09
N GLN A 140 -3.66 -4.28 6.23
CA GLN A 140 -4.37 -3.01 6.44
C GLN A 140 -5.40 -3.11 7.59
N GLU A 141 -6.05 -4.25 7.76
CA GLU A 141 -6.91 -4.49 8.93
C GLU A 141 -6.11 -4.41 10.23
N SER A 142 -4.90 -4.98 10.26
CA SER A 142 -4.00 -4.85 11.41
C SER A 142 -3.60 -3.39 11.69
N LEU A 143 -3.52 -2.53 10.68
CA LEU A 143 -3.35 -1.08 10.87
C LEU A 143 -4.58 -0.47 11.56
N LEU A 144 -5.78 -0.79 11.10
CA LEU A 144 -7.03 -0.29 11.73
C LEU A 144 -7.12 -0.70 13.20
N GLU A 145 -6.77 -1.96 13.52
CA GLU A 145 -6.67 -2.42 14.92
C GLU A 145 -5.69 -1.56 15.74
N ARG A 146 -4.53 -1.25 15.20
CA ARG A 146 -3.50 -0.42 15.86
C ARG A 146 -3.95 1.03 16.06
N LEU A 147 -4.75 1.57 15.15
CA LEU A 147 -5.37 2.90 15.28
C LEU A 147 -6.61 2.90 16.20
N GLY A 148 -7.05 1.71 16.63
CA GLY A 148 -8.23 1.53 17.48
C GLY A 148 -9.55 1.78 16.74
N ILE A 149 -9.55 1.61 15.41
CA ILE A 149 -10.74 1.79 14.56
C ILE A 149 -11.42 0.44 14.40
N LYS A 150 -12.59 0.30 15.00
CA LYS A 150 -13.36 -0.94 14.97
C LYS A 150 -14.18 -1.09 13.70
N LYS A 151 -14.72 0.03 13.19
CA LYS A 151 -15.58 0.06 12.01
C LYS A 151 -15.33 1.35 11.22
N LEU A 152 -15.21 1.23 9.91
CA LEU A 152 -15.08 2.34 8.98
C LEU A 152 -16.46 2.91 8.63
N LEU A 153 -16.56 4.22 8.48
CA LEU A 153 -17.72 4.86 7.88
C LEU A 153 -17.84 4.46 6.40
N CYS A 154 -16.69 4.49 5.71
CA CYS A 154 -16.62 4.12 4.31
C CYS A 154 -15.26 3.51 3.98
N ALA A 155 -15.26 2.62 3.01
CA ALA A 155 -14.04 2.16 2.35
C ALA A 155 -14.17 2.39 0.84
N THR A 156 -13.10 2.87 0.19
CA THR A 156 -13.12 3.16 -1.25
C THR A 156 -11.77 2.86 -1.89
N GLY A 157 -11.78 2.58 -3.19
CA GLY A 157 -10.57 2.36 -3.95
C GLY A 157 -10.84 2.09 -5.43
N GLY A 158 -9.86 2.45 -6.26
CA GLY A 158 -9.94 2.28 -7.70
C GLY A 158 -8.99 1.21 -8.23
N SER A 159 -9.37 0.51 -9.32
CA SER A 159 -8.54 -0.52 -9.96
C SER A 159 -8.12 -1.61 -8.96
N MET A 160 -6.82 -1.88 -8.78
CA MET A 160 -6.34 -2.79 -7.73
C MET A 160 -6.83 -2.38 -6.33
N GLY A 161 -6.98 -1.08 -6.04
CA GLY A 161 -7.59 -0.60 -4.80
C GLY A 161 -9.05 -1.02 -4.65
N GLY A 162 -9.81 -1.03 -5.74
CA GLY A 162 -11.17 -1.57 -5.74
C GLY A 162 -11.21 -3.09 -5.54
N MET A 163 -10.23 -3.83 -6.07
CA MET A 163 -10.08 -5.27 -5.80
C MET A 163 -9.76 -5.53 -4.33
N GLN A 164 -8.88 -4.71 -3.73
CA GLN A 164 -8.62 -4.75 -2.28
C GLN A 164 -9.90 -4.48 -1.49
N LEU A 165 -10.69 -3.47 -1.88
CA LEU A 165 -11.96 -3.16 -1.22
C LEU A 165 -12.94 -4.33 -1.27
N LEU A 166 -13.14 -4.96 -2.43
CA LEU A 166 -14.01 -6.13 -2.57
C LEU A 166 -13.52 -7.29 -1.68
N GLN A 167 -12.21 -7.54 -1.67
CA GLN A 167 -11.62 -8.56 -0.81
C GLN A 167 -11.73 -8.19 0.68
N PHE A 168 -11.58 -6.91 1.03
CA PHE A 168 -11.75 -6.42 2.39
C PHE A 168 -13.17 -6.69 2.90
N CYS A 169 -14.19 -6.33 2.11
CA CYS A 169 -15.59 -6.59 2.46
C CYS A 169 -15.91 -8.09 2.57
N ALA A 170 -15.33 -8.91 1.70
CA ALA A 170 -15.51 -10.36 1.75
C ALA A 170 -14.82 -11.01 2.97
N THR A 171 -13.68 -10.45 3.40
CA THR A 171 -12.90 -11.00 4.53
C THR A 171 -13.38 -10.46 5.88
N PHE A 172 -13.83 -9.21 5.90
CA PHE A 172 -14.24 -8.46 7.10
C PHE A 172 -15.59 -7.77 6.90
N PRO A 173 -16.71 -8.50 6.74
CA PRO A 173 -18.00 -7.96 6.31
C PRO A 173 -18.56 -6.88 7.23
N ASP A 174 -18.22 -6.91 8.52
CA ASP A 174 -18.74 -5.96 9.52
C ASP A 174 -17.84 -4.73 9.73
N LYS A 175 -16.66 -4.67 9.07
CA LYS A 175 -15.64 -3.64 9.29
C LYS A 175 -15.90 -2.33 8.56
N ALA A 176 -16.83 -2.25 7.62
CA ALA A 176 -17.22 -1.02 6.94
C ALA A 176 -18.74 -0.87 6.89
N PHE A 177 -19.21 0.35 7.10
CA PHE A 177 -20.64 0.67 6.95
C PHE A 177 -21.01 0.78 5.46
N SER A 178 -20.13 1.36 4.66
CA SER A 178 -20.32 1.51 3.22
C SER A 178 -19.04 1.22 2.43
N ALA A 179 -19.19 0.84 1.16
CA ALA A 179 -18.10 0.50 0.27
C ALA A 179 -18.36 1.08 -1.13
N ILE A 180 -17.34 1.75 -1.70
CA ILE A 180 -17.41 2.38 -3.03
C ILE A 180 -16.27 1.82 -3.90
N PRO A 181 -16.47 0.67 -4.57
CA PRO A 181 -15.50 0.13 -5.51
C PRO A 181 -15.57 0.90 -6.85
N ILE A 182 -14.41 1.30 -7.37
CA ILE A 182 -14.32 2.13 -8.59
C ILE A 182 -13.49 1.39 -9.63
N ALA A 183 -14.04 1.26 -10.85
CA ALA A 183 -13.34 0.72 -12.03
C ALA A 183 -12.54 -0.58 -11.72
N CYS A 184 -13.18 -1.54 -11.07
CA CYS A 184 -12.57 -2.80 -10.68
C CYS A 184 -13.46 -4.01 -10.97
N SER A 185 -12.89 -5.19 -10.82
CA SER A 185 -13.56 -6.47 -11.02
C SER A 185 -13.19 -7.42 -9.88
N SER A 186 -14.05 -8.38 -9.57
CA SER A 186 -13.79 -9.45 -8.58
C SER A 186 -12.84 -10.53 -9.10
N SER A 187 -12.60 -10.58 -10.41
CA SER A 187 -11.67 -11.51 -11.05
C SER A 187 -11.06 -10.89 -12.30
N HIS A 188 -9.83 -11.30 -12.63
CA HIS A 188 -9.18 -10.92 -13.89
C HIS A 188 -9.73 -11.77 -15.05
N SER A 189 -10.02 -11.10 -16.18
CA SER A 189 -10.24 -11.79 -17.45
C SER A 189 -8.93 -12.38 -18.00
N ALA A 190 -9.02 -13.34 -18.92
CA ALA A 190 -7.85 -13.88 -19.61
C ALA A 190 -7.02 -12.76 -20.28
N GLN A 191 -7.67 -11.75 -20.83
CA GLN A 191 -7.01 -10.57 -21.42
C GLN A 191 -6.19 -9.80 -20.37
N ASN A 192 -6.74 -9.53 -19.19
CA ASN A 192 -6.03 -8.82 -18.13
C ASN A 192 -4.82 -9.62 -17.63
N ILE A 193 -4.98 -10.94 -17.52
CA ILE A 193 -3.86 -11.84 -17.14
C ILE A 193 -2.75 -11.77 -18.19
N ALA A 194 -3.09 -11.84 -19.48
CA ALA A 194 -2.12 -11.76 -20.58
C ALA A 194 -1.38 -10.41 -20.61
N LEU A 195 -2.08 -9.28 -20.41
CA LEU A 195 -1.45 -7.95 -20.36
C LEU A 195 -0.49 -7.80 -19.17
N ASN A 196 -0.86 -8.30 -18.00
CA ASN A 196 0.01 -8.29 -16.83
C ASN A 196 1.25 -9.17 -17.04
N GLU A 197 1.09 -10.33 -17.67
CA GLU A 197 2.22 -11.21 -18.00
C GLU A 197 3.16 -10.55 -19.01
N LEU A 198 2.64 -9.92 -20.05
CA LEU A 198 3.45 -9.16 -21.01
C LEU A 198 4.28 -8.07 -20.32
N ALA A 199 3.70 -7.32 -19.37
CA ALA A 199 4.43 -6.32 -18.61
C ALA A 199 5.55 -6.93 -17.77
N ARG A 200 5.32 -8.09 -17.13
CA ARG A 200 6.36 -8.79 -16.37
C ARG A 200 7.49 -9.29 -17.27
N GLN A 201 7.16 -9.86 -18.43
CA GLN A 201 8.14 -10.32 -19.40
C GLN A 201 9.00 -9.16 -19.92
N ALA A 202 8.40 -8.00 -20.19
CA ALA A 202 9.13 -6.82 -20.62
C ALA A 202 10.14 -6.34 -19.57
N ILE A 203 9.77 -6.35 -18.27
CA ILE A 203 10.67 -6.02 -17.16
C ILE A 203 11.82 -7.02 -17.07
N MET A 204 11.52 -8.33 -17.14
CA MET A 204 12.53 -9.39 -17.02
C MET A 204 13.46 -9.48 -18.24
N ALA A 205 13.05 -8.97 -19.38
CA ALA A 205 13.88 -8.88 -20.58
C ALA A 205 14.86 -7.71 -20.57
N ASP A 206 14.67 -6.72 -19.68
CA ASP A 206 15.59 -5.59 -19.54
C ASP A 206 16.92 -6.07 -18.94
N PRO A 207 18.08 -5.74 -19.57
CA PRO A 207 19.41 -6.12 -19.05
C PRO A 207 19.66 -5.63 -17.60
N VAL A 208 19.03 -4.54 -17.18
CA VAL A 208 19.14 -3.99 -15.79
C VAL A 208 18.47 -4.91 -14.78
N TRP A 209 17.53 -5.74 -15.21
CA TRP A 209 16.83 -6.69 -14.33
C TRP A 209 17.79 -7.62 -13.57
N ASP A 210 18.84 -8.11 -14.20
CA ASP A 210 19.92 -8.93 -13.61
C ASP A 210 19.37 -10.02 -12.67
N ASN A 211 18.40 -10.80 -13.14
CA ASN A 211 17.73 -11.84 -12.34
C ASN A 211 17.17 -11.31 -10.99
N GLY A 212 16.60 -10.12 -10.99
CA GLY A 212 16.01 -9.49 -9.81
C GLY A 212 17.00 -8.81 -8.87
N LYS A 213 18.30 -8.75 -9.21
CA LYS A 213 19.35 -8.14 -8.37
C LYS A 213 19.49 -6.63 -8.57
N TYR A 214 18.64 -6.01 -9.36
CA TYR A 214 18.63 -4.56 -9.61
C TYR A 214 18.39 -3.71 -8.36
N VAL A 215 17.78 -4.27 -7.32
CA VAL A 215 17.50 -3.56 -6.05
C VAL A 215 18.75 -3.19 -5.26
N SER A 216 19.90 -3.76 -5.59
CA SER A 216 21.19 -3.47 -4.96
C SER A 216 22.08 -2.54 -5.80
N LYS A 217 21.61 -2.08 -6.95
CA LYS A 217 22.29 -1.17 -7.88
C LYS A 217 21.64 0.20 -7.85
#